data_86a72f3c9e7a86f6287f82882c626ec5
#
_entry.id   86a72f3c9e7a86f6287f82882c626ec5
#
_cell.length_a   1.000
_cell.length_b   1.000
_cell.length_c   1.000
_cell.angle_alpha   90.00
_cell.angle_beta   90.00
_cell.angle_gamma   90.00
#
_symmetry.space_group_name_H-M   'P 1'
#
loop_
_entity.id
_entity.type
_entity.pdbx_description
1 polymer ?
#
loop_
_entity_poly.entity_id
_entity_poly.type
_entity_poly.pdbx_seq_one_letter_code
_entity_poly.pdbx_strand_id
1 'polypeptide(L)'
;MSALNLKALLLLSVAACVAPMAAQPAAAAAKAAVTTKVLEVPLPEGGEQRILLISPAHPKAAILMLPGGAGIVGLTRDGGIRHRENFVVRTRALWTARGYAVLIPDTIHRSNLRGERSSPRYGRLIERLIGIAHERTKAPVFVLGTSQGAIAAVNGAAHARPGSLAGVILTEPVSVKGGSRETVFDANPANVHAPVLVVSNRDDRCAVAAPAMAPKVAAAMTGSKDVKTETVSGGTTRSWTNCGSLSPHGYYGIEGQVVARISGWMDRHL
;
A
#
# COMPACT_ATOMS: atom_id res chain seq x y z
N MET A 1 55.17 -63.56 -56.09
CA MET A 1 56.07 -63.13 -55.00
C MET A 1 55.66 -61.71 -54.59
N SER A 2 54.82 -61.63 -53.64
CA SER A 2 54.29 -60.30 -53.24
C SER A 2 54.02 -60.29 -51.69
N ALA A 3 54.67 -59.41 -50.99
CA ALA A 3 54.60 -59.27 -49.53
C ALA A 3 53.38 -58.50 -49.11
N LEU A 4 52.55 -59.05 -48.21
CA LEU A 4 51.43 -58.38 -47.59
C LEU A 4 51.93 -57.56 -46.43
N ASN A 5 51.73 -56.24 -46.43
CA ASN A 5 51.95 -55.36 -45.35
C ASN A 5 50.66 -55.21 -44.55
N LEU A 6 50.66 -55.68 -43.29
CA LEU A 6 49.55 -55.56 -42.31
C LEU A 6 49.79 -54.30 -41.47
N LYS A 7 48.98 -53.26 -41.69
CA LYS A 7 48.96 -52.06 -40.82
C LYS A 7 48.01 -52.30 -39.71
N ALA A 8 48.54 -52.35 -38.44
CA ALA A 8 47.75 -52.38 -37.23
C ALA A 8 47.17 -51.02 -36.95
N LEU A 9 45.86 -50.92 -36.81
CA LEU A 9 45.13 -49.74 -36.46
C LEU A 9 44.93 -49.72 -34.90
N LEU A 10 45.64 -48.83 -34.25
CA LEU A 10 45.48 -48.60 -32.82
C LEU A 10 44.19 -47.73 -32.56
N LEU A 11 43.15 -48.29 -31.97
CA LEU A 11 41.99 -47.59 -31.52
C LEU A 11 42.28 -47.04 -30.10
N LEU A 12 42.47 -45.70 -30.00
CA LEU A 12 42.45 -45.00 -28.70
C LEU A 12 41.00 -44.79 -28.23
N SER A 13 40.60 -45.50 -27.22
CA SER A 13 39.33 -45.25 -26.50
C SER A 13 39.52 -44.13 -25.51
N VAL A 14 38.93 -42.95 -25.77
CA VAL A 14 38.82 -41.83 -24.81
C VAL A 14 37.64 -42.10 -23.89
N ALA A 15 37.91 -42.48 -22.67
CA ALA A 15 36.89 -42.58 -21.62
C ALA A 15 36.57 -41.16 -21.10
N ALA A 16 35.39 -40.65 -21.44
CA ALA A 16 34.89 -39.39 -20.89
C ALA A 16 34.38 -39.65 -19.45
N CYS A 17 35.12 -39.16 -18.47
CA CYS A 17 34.64 -39.10 -17.08
C CYS A 17 33.55 -38.03 -16.96
N VAL A 18 32.29 -38.43 -16.92
CA VAL A 18 31.17 -37.58 -16.54
C VAL A 18 31.12 -37.53 -15.02
N ALA A 19 31.58 -36.42 -14.42
CA ALA A 19 31.43 -36.16 -13.00
C ALA A 19 29.96 -35.83 -12.69
N PRO A 20 29.33 -36.41 -11.65
CA PRO A 20 27.98 -36.06 -11.28
C PRO A 20 27.99 -34.62 -10.72
N MET A 21 27.25 -33.71 -11.37
CA MET A 21 26.93 -32.38 -10.83
C MET A 21 26.04 -32.58 -9.61
N ALA A 22 26.61 -32.40 -8.43
CA ALA A 22 25.84 -32.35 -7.19
C ALA A 22 24.89 -31.14 -7.24
N ALA A 23 23.58 -31.39 -7.27
CA ALA A 23 22.57 -30.35 -7.16
C ALA A 23 22.72 -29.69 -5.79
N GLN A 24 23.13 -28.42 -5.76
CA GLN A 24 23.11 -27.62 -4.55
C GLN A 24 21.66 -27.47 -4.09
N PRO A 25 21.32 -27.75 -2.82
CA PRO A 25 19.99 -27.49 -2.33
C PRO A 25 19.74 -25.97 -2.40
N ALA A 26 18.66 -25.58 -3.09
CA ALA A 26 18.18 -24.20 -3.07
C ALA A 26 17.94 -23.80 -1.61
N ALA A 27 18.73 -22.86 -1.10
CA ALA A 27 18.54 -22.31 0.24
C ALA A 27 17.13 -21.72 0.30
N ALA A 28 16.24 -22.33 1.06
CA ALA A 28 14.92 -21.79 1.32
C ALA A 28 15.12 -20.42 1.98
N ALA A 29 14.75 -19.35 1.27
CA ALA A 29 14.85 -17.99 1.79
C ALA A 29 14.07 -17.93 3.10
N ALA A 30 14.77 -17.79 4.22
CA ALA A 30 14.16 -17.68 5.53
C ALA A 30 13.18 -16.49 5.49
N LYS A 31 11.90 -16.75 5.73
CA LYS A 31 10.86 -15.73 5.76
C LYS A 31 11.27 -14.69 6.80
N ALA A 32 11.59 -13.47 6.34
CA ALA A 32 12.05 -12.40 7.22
C ALA A 32 11.09 -12.24 8.39
N ALA A 33 11.63 -12.21 9.61
CA ALA A 33 10.83 -12.08 10.83
C ALA A 33 10.03 -10.76 10.76
N VAL A 34 8.71 -10.86 10.89
CA VAL A 34 7.80 -9.71 10.90
C VAL A 34 7.40 -9.44 12.34
N THR A 35 7.64 -8.22 12.81
CA THR A 35 7.23 -7.76 14.14
C THR A 35 5.91 -7.01 14.08
N THR A 36 5.08 -7.16 15.11
CA THR A 36 3.83 -6.41 15.28
C THR A 36 3.89 -5.67 16.61
N LYS A 37 3.65 -4.34 16.58
CA LYS A 37 3.65 -3.48 17.77
C LYS A 37 2.48 -2.49 17.69
N VAL A 38 1.91 -2.16 18.84
CA VAL A 38 1.03 -1.00 18.99
C VAL A 38 1.86 0.13 19.55
N LEU A 39 1.90 1.24 18.81
CA LEU A 39 2.51 2.48 19.27
C LEU A 39 1.42 3.35 19.89
N GLU A 40 1.65 3.87 21.07
CA GLU A 40 0.84 4.92 21.70
C GLU A 40 1.65 6.23 21.61
N VAL A 41 1.16 7.17 20.81
CA VAL A 41 1.85 8.42 20.53
C VAL A 41 1.10 9.56 21.17
N PRO A 42 1.69 10.25 22.15
CA PRO A 42 1.06 11.42 22.76
C PRO A 42 0.88 12.54 21.72
N LEU A 43 -0.26 13.21 21.80
CA LEU A 43 -0.60 14.34 20.94
C LEU A 43 -0.39 15.66 21.68
N PRO A 44 0.07 16.73 21.00
CA PRO A 44 0.28 18.04 21.61
C PRO A 44 -0.98 18.64 22.26
N GLU A 45 -2.15 18.27 21.72
CA GLU A 45 -3.46 18.76 22.15
C GLU A 45 -4.09 17.89 23.24
N GLY A 46 -3.33 16.93 23.79
CA GLY A 46 -3.79 15.91 24.73
C GLY A 46 -4.35 14.66 24.03
N GLY A 47 -4.37 13.54 24.79
CA GLY A 47 -4.77 12.24 24.26
C GLY A 47 -3.62 11.48 23.58
N GLU A 48 -3.94 10.28 23.12
CA GLU A 48 -2.97 9.36 22.49
C GLU A 48 -3.50 8.88 21.14
N GLN A 49 -2.61 8.87 20.15
CA GLN A 49 -2.84 8.22 18.86
C GLN A 49 -2.30 6.80 18.91
N ARG A 50 -3.17 5.80 18.79
CA ARG A 50 -2.73 4.42 18.59
C ARG A 50 -2.44 4.15 17.13
N ILE A 51 -1.34 3.44 16.88
CA ILE A 51 -0.90 3.05 15.55
C ILE A 51 -0.47 1.60 15.60
N LEU A 52 -1.06 0.76 14.74
CA LEU A 52 -0.54 -0.58 14.50
C LEU A 52 0.66 -0.48 13.56
N LEU A 53 1.83 -0.89 14.04
CA LEU A 53 3.03 -1.04 13.23
C LEU A 53 3.31 -2.53 13.00
N ILE A 54 3.34 -2.96 11.75
CA ILE A 54 3.77 -4.30 11.34
C ILE A 54 4.94 -4.12 10.38
N SER A 55 6.12 -4.65 10.73
CA SER A 55 7.33 -4.41 9.97
C SER A 55 8.19 -5.65 9.83
N PRO A 56 8.70 -5.97 8.62
CA PRO A 56 9.83 -6.83 8.48
C PRO A 56 11.06 -6.18 9.12
N ALA A 57 12.12 -6.95 9.40
CA ALA A 57 13.34 -6.45 10.04
C ALA A 57 14.00 -5.30 9.25
N HIS A 58 14.00 -5.39 7.92
CA HIS A 58 14.55 -4.40 6.99
C HIS A 58 13.49 -4.05 5.96
N PRO A 59 12.57 -3.12 6.26
CA PRO A 59 11.54 -2.74 5.31
C PRO A 59 12.14 -1.91 4.17
N LYS A 60 11.77 -2.22 2.93
CA LYS A 60 12.20 -1.43 1.75
C LYS A 60 11.52 -0.06 1.71
N ALA A 61 10.31 0.05 2.25
CA ALA A 61 9.59 1.28 2.49
C ALA A 61 8.51 1.07 3.56
N ALA A 62 7.97 2.16 4.08
CA ALA A 62 6.83 2.18 4.98
C ALA A 62 5.58 2.70 4.26
N ILE A 63 4.42 2.19 4.63
CA ILE A 63 3.12 2.65 4.13
C ILE A 63 2.27 3.10 5.32
N LEU A 64 1.99 4.40 5.38
CA LEU A 64 0.96 4.93 6.28
C LEU A 64 -0.40 4.68 5.62
N MET A 65 -1.19 3.78 6.20
CA MET A 65 -2.45 3.31 5.64
C MET A 65 -3.64 3.95 6.34
N LEU A 66 -4.44 4.70 5.59
CA LEU A 66 -5.56 5.50 6.10
C LEU A 66 -6.90 4.85 5.70
N PRO A 67 -7.64 4.29 6.69
CA PRO A 67 -8.90 3.60 6.42
C PRO A 67 -10.01 4.54 5.94
N GLY A 68 -10.90 4.02 5.11
CA GLY A 68 -12.13 4.67 4.69
C GLY A 68 -13.23 4.66 5.76
N GLY A 69 -14.44 5.05 5.37
CA GLY A 69 -15.59 5.10 6.25
C GLY A 69 -15.38 6.04 7.44
N ALA A 70 -15.75 5.61 8.65
CA ALA A 70 -15.52 6.36 9.88
C ALA A 70 -14.03 6.46 10.29
N GLY A 71 -13.17 5.62 9.69
CA GLY A 71 -11.74 5.55 10.06
C GLY A 71 -11.45 4.66 11.28
N ILE A 72 -12.47 4.20 11.98
CA ILE A 72 -12.35 3.42 13.21
C ILE A 72 -11.81 2.02 12.88
N VAL A 73 -10.63 1.69 13.39
CA VAL A 73 -10.02 0.36 13.29
C VAL A 73 -10.39 -0.49 14.52
N GLY A 74 -10.58 0.17 15.65
CA GLY A 74 -10.84 -0.48 16.93
C GLY A 74 -9.62 -1.26 17.41
N LEU A 75 -8.45 -0.62 17.37
CA LEU A 75 -7.17 -1.20 17.76
C LEU A 75 -7.11 -1.34 19.28
N THR A 76 -6.85 -2.55 19.76
CA THR A 76 -6.61 -2.85 21.17
C THR A 76 -5.12 -2.74 21.50
N ARG A 77 -4.76 -2.60 22.79
CA ARG A 77 -3.35 -2.45 23.23
C ARG A 77 -2.48 -3.66 22.91
N ASP A 78 -3.07 -4.83 22.84
CA ASP A 78 -2.41 -6.10 22.46
C ASP A 78 -2.32 -6.33 20.94
N GLY A 79 -2.76 -5.36 20.12
CA GLY A 79 -2.72 -5.42 18.66
C GLY A 79 -3.94 -6.07 18.01
N GLY A 80 -4.97 -6.39 18.79
CA GLY A 80 -6.26 -6.83 18.26
C GLY A 80 -6.94 -5.75 17.43
N ILE A 81 -7.67 -6.14 16.39
CA ILE A 81 -8.40 -5.26 15.48
C ILE A 81 -9.87 -5.67 15.45
N ARG A 82 -10.77 -4.73 15.74
CA ARG A 82 -12.22 -4.98 15.72
C ARG A 82 -12.82 -4.86 14.32
N HIS A 83 -12.45 -3.81 13.56
CA HIS A 83 -12.98 -3.53 12.22
C HIS A 83 -11.97 -3.93 11.14
N ARG A 84 -12.02 -5.21 10.73
CA ARG A 84 -11.01 -5.84 9.87
C ARG A 84 -11.31 -5.75 8.38
N GLU A 85 -12.51 -5.31 8.00
CA GLU A 85 -13.01 -5.43 6.64
C GLU A 85 -12.47 -4.37 5.68
N ASN A 86 -12.03 -3.20 6.20
CA ASN A 86 -11.50 -2.16 5.34
C ASN A 86 -10.31 -2.66 4.51
N PHE A 87 -10.22 -2.24 3.24
CA PHE A 87 -9.19 -2.68 2.30
C PHE A 87 -7.77 -2.59 2.90
N VAL A 88 -7.39 -1.42 3.42
CA VAL A 88 -6.04 -1.22 3.97
C VAL A 88 -5.78 -2.07 5.21
N VAL A 89 -6.81 -2.35 6.01
CA VAL A 89 -6.68 -3.17 7.22
C VAL A 89 -6.54 -4.65 6.86
N ARG A 90 -7.39 -5.19 5.98
CA ARG A 90 -7.36 -6.62 5.66
C ARG A 90 -6.20 -7.02 4.76
N THR A 91 -5.65 -6.08 3.96
CA THR A 91 -4.50 -6.35 3.09
C THR A 91 -3.14 -6.18 3.76
N ARG A 92 -3.07 -5.78 5.03
CA ARG A 92 -1.81 -5.51 5.73
C ARG A 92 -0.75 -6.61 5.60
N ALA A 93 -1.16 -7.88 5.64
CA ALA A 93 -0.26 -9.01 5.48
C ALA A 93 0.30 -9.17 4.05
N LEU A 94 -0.46 -8.74 3.03
CA LEU A 94 0.00 -8.76 1.64
C LEU A 94 1.13 -7.76 1.39
N TRP A 95 1.11 -6.63 2.09
CA TRP A 95 2.15 -5.60 2.01
C TRP A 95 3.42 -6.04 2.74
N THR A 96 3.29 -6.55 3.97
CA THR A 96 4.46 -7.01 4.73
C THR A 96 5.13 -8.22 4.06
N ALA A 97 4.36 -9.10 3.41
CA ALA A 97 4.92 -10.19 2.60
C ALA A 97 5.73 -9.69 1.39
N ARG A 98 5.53 -8.44 0.97
CA ARG A 98 6.29 -7.77 -0.10
C ARG A 98 7.44 -6.90 0.41
N GLY A 99 7.74 -6.96 1.69
CA GLY A 99 8.86 -6.24 2.29
C GLY A 99 8.56 -4.81 2.72
N TYR A 100 7.28 -4.40 2.76
CA TYR A 100 6.90 -3.09 3.29
C TYR A 100 6.56 -3.16 4.77
N ALA A 101 6.93 -2.12 5.52
CA ALA A 101 6.33 -1.87 6.82
C ALA A 101 4.94 -1.23 6.60
N VAL A 102 3.97 -1.54 7.46
CA VAL A 102 2.66 -0.88 7.44
C VAL A 102 2.37 -0.23 8.79
N LEU A 103 1.86 1.00 8.73
CA LEU A 103 1.38 1.76 9.86
C LEU A 103 -0.10 2.05 9.65
N ILE A 104 -0.95 1.61 10.58
CA ILE A 104 -2.40 1.82 10.51
C ILE A 104 -2.81 2.58 11.77
N PRO A 105 -3.11 3.89 11.68
CA PRO A 105 -3.61 4.64 12.81
C PRO A 105 -5.08 4.29 13.08
N ASP A 106 -5.45 4.22 14.37
CA ASP A 106 -6.85 4.21 14.79
C ASP A 106 -7.35 5.64 14.97
N THR A 107 -8.61 5.82 15.20
CA THR A 107 -9.17 7.13 15.55
C THR A 107 -8.98 7.45 17.03
N ILE A 108 -8.76 8.73 17.35
CA ILE A 108 -8.65 9.21 18.71
C ILE A 108 -10.04 9.11 19.35
N HIS A 109 -10.11 8.48 20.53
CA HIS A 109 -11.38 8.29 21.28
C HIS A 109 -12.51 7.65 20.48
N ARG A 110 -12.17 6.84 19.45
CA ARG A 110 -13.13 6.21 18.51
C ARG A 110 -14.02 7.25 17.80
N SER A 111 -13.51 8.44 17.57
CA SER A 111 -14.22 9.49 16.85
C SER A 111 -14.50 9.11 15.40
N ASN A 112 -15.64 9.53 14.89
CA ASN A 112 -15.97 9.40 13.48
C ASN A 112 -15.28 10.53 12.70
N LEU A 113 -14.40 10.15 11.75
CA LEU A 113 -13.61 11.12 10.98
C LEU A 113 -14.32 11.68 9.75
N ARG A 114 -15.60 11.33 9.51
CA ARG A 114 -16.35 11.91 8.39
C ARG A 114 -16.59 13.41 8.63
N GLY A 115 -16.23 14.22 7.64
CA GLY A 115 -16.30 15.70 7.73
C GLY A 115 -15.09 16.37 8.37
N GLU A 116 -14.08 15.58 8.82
CA GLU A 116 -12.90 16.09 9.52
C GLU A 116 -11.61 15.96 8.69
N ARG A 117 -11.59 15.07 7.70
CA ARG A 117 -10.37 14.68 7.01
C ARG A 117 -9.77 15.75 6.10
N SER A 118 -10.58 16.69 5.63
CA SER A 118 -10.13 17.84 4.84
C SER A 118 -9.71 19.03 5.71
N SER A 119 -9.89 18.96 7.03
CA SER A 119 -9.52 20.08 7.92
C SER A 119 -8.00 20.26 8.02
N PRO A 120 -7.50 21.52 8.17
CA PRO A 120 -6.07 21.77 8.35
C PRO A 120 -5.48 21.09 9.60
N ARG A 121 -6.28 20.96 10.66
CA ARG A 121 -5.90 20.25 11.87
C ARG A 121 -5.59 18.77 11.57
N TYR A 122 -6.46 18.12 10.80
CA TYR A 122 -6.28 16.72 10.46
C TYR A 122 -5.10 16.52 9.49
N GLY A 123 -4.87 17.47 8.57
CA GLY A 123 -3.69 17.47 7.68
C GLY A 123 -2.38 17.47 8.48
N ARG A 124 -2.25 18.33 9.47
CA ARG A 124 -1.08 18.37 10.39
C ARG A 124 -0.93 17.09 11.22
N LEU A 125 -2.02 16.45 11.62
CA LEU A 125 -1.95 15.15 12.28
C LEU A 125 -1.33 14.09 11.35
N ILE A 126 -1.78 14.03 10.10
CA ILE A 126 -1.22 13.05 9.12
C ILE A 126 0.24 13.37 8.81
N GLU A 127 0.63 14.64 8.66
CA GLU A 127 2.05 15.04 8.52
C GLU A 127 2.89 14.50 9.70
N ARG A 128 2.41 14.64 10.93
CA ARG A 128 3.08 14.06 12.10
C ARG A 128 3.19 12.54 12.03
N LEU A 129 2.13 11.84 11.58
CA LEU A 129 2.15 10.39 11.41
C LEU A 129 3.16 9.96 10.32
N ILE A 130 3.35 10.75 9.27
CA ILE A 130 4.41 10.56 8.26
C ILE A 130 5.78 10.65 8.94
N GLY A 131 6.02 11.66 9.79
CA GLY A 131 7.25 11.79 10.57
C GLY A 131 7.52 10.57 11.46
N ILE A 132 6.49 10.07 12.16
CA ILE A 132 6.58 8.85 12.97
C ILE A 132 6.93 7.62 12.11
N ALA A 133 6.36 7.49 10.91
CA ALA A 133 6.70 6.41 10.01
C ALA A 133 8.19 6.43 9.64
N HIS A 134 8.76 7.60 9.31
CA HIS A 134 10.20 7.77 9.07
C HIS A 134 11.03 7.41 10.30
N GLU A 135 10.67 7.91 11.46
CA GLU A 135 11.41 7.67 12.70
C GLU A 135 11.46 6.20 13.08
N ARG A 136 10.35 5.48 12.90
CA ARG A 136 10.20 4.09 13.32
C ARG A 136 10.77 3.09 12.34
N THR A 137 10.77 3.40 11.05
CA THR A 137 11.19 2.46 10.01
C THR A 137 12.53 2.79 9.36
N LYS A 138 12.97 4.06 9.41
CA LYS A 138 14.15 4.57 8.72
C LYS A 138 14.13 4.31 7.19
N ALA A 139 12.95 4.16 6.62
CA ALA A 139 12.72 3.83 5.22
C ALA A 139 11.92 4.93 4.51
N PRO A 140 11.92 5.00 3.17
CA PRO A 140 11.03 5.87 2.40
C PRO A 140 9.57 5.65 2.80
N VAL A 141 8.75 6.71 2.84
CA VAL A 141 7.36 6.63 3.29
C VAL A 141 6.40 6.91 2.15
N PHE A 142 5.43 6.01 1.99
CA PHE A 142 4.24 6.21 1.16
C PHE A 142 3.02 6.44 2.05
N VAL A 143 2.05 7.21 1.56
CA VAL A 143 0.73 7.31 2.18
C VAL A 143 -0.29 6.64 1.27
N LEU A 144 -1.08 5.71 1.80
CA LEU A 144 -2.15 5.05 1.09
C LEU A 144 -3.49 5.31 1.79
N GLY A 145 -4.40 5.96 1.10
CA GLY A 145 -5.76 6.19 1.58
C GLY A 145 -6.81 5.50 0.71
N THR A 146 -7.80 4.86 1.34
CA THR A 146 -8.92 4.25 0.62
C THR A 146 -10.22 4.98 0.90
N SER A 147 -11.04 5.25 -0.15
CA SER A 147 -12.33 5.90 -0.02
C SER A 147 -12.22 7.24 0.74
N GLN A 148 -12.91 7.41 1.86
CA GLN A 148 -12.77 8.56 2.76
C GLN A 148 -11.32 8.76 3.24
N GLY A 149 -10.54 7.69 3.38
CA GLY A 149 -9.12 7.75 3.74
C GLY A 149 -8.26 8.44 2.68
N ALA A 150 -8.70 8.46 1.43
CA ALA A 150 -8.01 9.19 0.36
C ALA A 150 -8.05 10.71 0.58
N ILE A 151 -9.11 11.25 1.21
CA ILE A 151 -9.17 12.67 1.61
C ILE A 151 -8.06 12.98 2.61
N ALA A 152 -7.89 12.10 3.60
CA ALA A 152 -6.81 12.22 4.59
C ALA A 152 -5.42 12.12 3.96
N ALA A 153 -5.24 11.20 2.99
CA ALA A 153 -3.98 11.03 2.28
C ALA A 153 -3.59 12.28 1.49
N VAL A 154 -4.55 12.87 0.76
CA VAL A 154 -4.33 14.15 0.04
C VAL A 154 -4.01 15.28 1.02
N ASN A 155 -4.81 15.45 2.08
CA ASN A 155 -4.62 16.51 3.05
C ASN A 155 -3.26 16.40 3.78
N GLY A 156 -2.90 15.20 4.22
CA GLY A 156 -1.60 14.96 4.84
C GLY A 156 -0.42 15.22 3.90
N ALA A 157 -0.54 14.79 2.63
CA ALA A 157 0.49 15.04 1.62
C ALA A 157 0.61 16.52 1.27
N ALA A 158 -0.50 17.26 1.25
CA ALA A 158 -0.50 18.71 1.03
C ALA A 158 0.15 19.52 2.17
N HIS A 159 0.21 18.96 3.39
CA HIS A 159 0.89 19.55 4.56
C HIS A 159 2.30 19.00 4.74
N ALA A 160 2.65 17.88 4.09
CA ALA A 160 3.93 17.24 4.23
C ALA A 160 5.06 18.10 3.63
N ARG A 161 6.22 18.09 4.29
CA ARG A 161 7.40 18.78 3.75
C ARG A 161 7.79 18.18 2.39
N PRO A 162 8.17 19.02 1.41
CA PRO A 162 8.66 18.54 0.11
C PRO A 162 9.78 17.50 0.31
N GLY A 163 9.71 16.40 -0.44
CA GLY A 163 10.67 15.30 -0.36
C GLY A 163 10.48 14.34 0.83
N SER A 164 9.52 14.58 1.73
CA SER A 164 9.25 13.67 2.85
C SER A 164 8.41 12.45 2.47
N LEU A 165 7.82 12.43 1.28
CA LEU A 165 7.03 11.30 0.78
C LEU A 165 7.64 10.74 -0.50
N ALA A 166 7.79 9.43 -0.58
CA ALA A 166 8.12 8.71 -1.80
C ALA A 166 6.91 8.62 -2.76
N GLY A 167 5.69 8.72 -2.23
CA GLY A 167 4.48 8.80 -3.05
C GLY A 167 3.19 8.74 -2.25
N VAL A 168 2.10 9.04 -2.94
CA VAL A 168 0.72 9.04 -2.41
C VAL A 168 -0.15 8.12 -3.26
N ILE A 169 -0.86 7.20 -2.62
CA ILE A 169 -1.74 6.25 -3.28
C ILE A 169 -3.18 6.50 -2.83
N LEU A 170 -4.05 6.76 -3.79
CA LEU A 170 -5.47 7.03 -3.59
C LEU A 170 -6.26 5.89 -4.20
N THR A 171 -6.87 5.05 -3.36
CA THR A 171 -7.71 3.94 -3.81
C THR A 171 -9.19 4.29 -3.60
N GLU A 172 -10.00 4.18 -4.65
CA GLU A 172 -11.42 4.59 -4.68
C GLU A 172 -11.65 5.93 -3.99
N PRO A 173 -10.97 7.01 -4.42
CA PRO A 173 -11.03 8.29 -3.74
C PRO A 173 -12.44 8.88 -3.76
N VAL A 174 -12.92 9.35 -2.60
CA VAL A 174 -14.19 10.09 -2.52
C VAL A 174 -14.06 11.40 -3.29
N SER A 175 -14.77 11.48 -4.39
CA SER A 175 -14.71 12.57 -5.39
C SER A 175 -16.04 13.28 -5.61
N VAL A 176 -17.12 12.74 -5.03
CA VAL A 176 -18.47 13.34 -5.05
C VAL A 176 -18.93 13.54 -3.61
N LYS A 177 -19.50 14.73 -3.32
CA LYS A 177 -20.00 15.03 -1.98
C LYS A 177 -21.17 14.12 -1.60
N GLY A 178 -21.05 13.47 -0.46
CA GLY A 178 -22.06 12.65 0.16
C GLY A 178 -22.28 13.05 1.61
N GLY A 179 -22.63 12.12 2.48
CA GLY A 179 -22.94 12.39 3.88
C GLY A 179 -21.77 12.98 4.70
N SER A 180 -20.52 12.81 4.30
CA SER A 180 -19.37 13.49 4.93
C SER A 180 -19.18 14.94 4.51
N ARG A 181 -19.83 15.38 3.44
CA ARG A 181 -19.72 16.74 2.86
C ARG A 181 -18.31 17.15 2.43
N GLU A 182 -17.37 16.23 2.38
CA GLU A 182 -15.98 16.44 1.97
C GLU A 182 -15.57 15.47 0.87
N THR A 183 -14.59 15.85 0.06
CA THR A 183 -14.00 15.08 -1.03
C THR A 183 -12.48 15.31 -1.05
N VAL A 184 -11.76 14.58 -1.89
CA VAL A 184 -10.34 14.83 -2.13
C VAL A 184 -10.06 16.23 -2.68
N PHE A 185 -11.02 16.87 -3.31
CA PHE A 185 -10.87 18.25 -3.84
C PHE A 185 -10.88 19.31 -2.72
N ASP A 186 -11.49 19.00 -1.57
CA ASP A 186 -11.51 19.90 -0.41
C ASP A 186 -10.21 19.81 0.43
N ALA A 187 -9.28 18.90 0.07
CA ALA A 187 -8.07 18.56 0.82
C ALA A 187 -6.78 19.19 0.25
N ASN A 188 -6.88 20.28 -0.48
CA ASN A 188 -5.76 21.00 -1.11
C ASN A 188 -4.90 20.13 -2.07
N PRO A 189 -5.48 19.42 -3.04
CA PRO A 189 -4.74 18.52 -3.92
C PRO A 189 -3.65 19.21 -4.74
N ALA A 190 -3.78 20.50 -5.05
CA ALA A 190 -2.77 21.27 -5.76
C ALA A 190 -1.44 21.43 -4.98
N ASN A 191 -1.46 21.24 -3.66
CA ASN A 191 -0.28 21.31 -2.80
C ASN A 191 0.39 19.95 -2.58
N VAL A 192 -0.06 18.90 -3.25
CA VAL A 192 0.61 17.60 -3.22
C VAL A 192 1.78 17.62 -4.19
N HIS A 193 3.01 17.50 -3.69
CA HIS A 193 4.23 17.55 -4.50
C HIS A 193 4.87 16.18 -4.76
N ALA A 194 4.52 15.17 -3.97
CA ALA A 194 5.00 13.79 -4.15
C ALA A 194 4.36 13.13 -5.39
N PRO A 195 4.97 12.09 -5.98
CA PRO A 195 4.31 11.24 -6.98
C PRO A 195 2.96 10.72 -6.51
N VAL A 196 1.96 10.68 -7.40
CA VAL A 196 0.59 10.27 -7.06
C VAL A 196 0.13 9.11 -7.95
N LEU A 197 -0.43 8.07 -7.33
CA LEU A 197 -1.15 7.00 -8.00
C LEU A 197 -2.64 7.04 -7.60
N VAL A 198 -3.52 7.21 -8.56
CA VAL A 198 -4.98 7.09 -8.37
C VAL A 198 -5.42 5.74 -8.91
N VAL A 199 -5.97 4.89 -8.04
CA VAL A 199 -6.45 3.55 -8.41
C VAL A 199 -7.95 3.49 -8.28
N SER A 200 -8.63 3.07 -9.35
CA SER A 200 -10.07 2.87 -9.36
C SER A 200 -10.45 1.49 -9.89
N ASN A 201 -11.54 0.95 -9.41
CA ASN A 201 -12.13 -0.28 -9.93
C ASN A 201 -13.29 0.08 -10.86
N ARG A 202 -13.20 -0.34 -12.13
CA ARG A 202 -14.25 -0.12 -13.12
C ARG A 202 -15.64 -0.63 -12.65
N ASP A 203 -15.63 -1.66 -11.83
CA ASP A 203 -16.85 -2.32 -11.35
C ASP A 203 -17.37 -1.76 -10.01
N ASP A 204 -16.70 -0.70 -9.47
CA ASP A 204 -17.18 0.03 -8.30
C ASP A 204 -18.48 0.80 -8.63
N ARG A 205 -19.48 0.62 -7.79
CA ARG A 205 -20.78 1.28 -7.90
C ARG A 205 -21.06 2.26 -6.76
N CYS A 206 -20.02 2.64 -6.01
CA CYS A 206 -20.13 3.63 -4.95
C CYS A 206 -20.31 5.03 -5.54
N ALA A 207 -21.48 5.63 -5.34
CA ALA A 207 -21.83 6.92 -5.94
C ALA A 207 -20.91 8.08 -5.54
N VAL A 208 -20.27 8.00 -4.36
CA VAL A 208 -19.35 9.07 -3.88
C VAL A 208 -17.89 8.87 -4.32
N ALA A 209 -17.56 7.70 -4.89
CA ALA A 209 -16.23 7.34 -5.38
C ALA A 209 -16.30 6.78 -6.80
N ALA A 210 -17.05 7.44 -7.68
CA ALA A 210 -17.30 6.97 -9.04
C ALA A 210 -15.98 6.80 -9.83
N PRO A 211 -15.71 5.62 -10.43
CA PRO A 211 -14.46 5.36 -11.16
C PRO A 211 -14.18 6.37 -12.30
N ALA A 212 -15.23 6.87 -12.94
CA ALA A 212 -15.14 7.90 -13.99
C ALA A 212 -14.51 9.22 -13.50
N MET A 213 -14.45 9.45 -12.18
CA MET A 213 -13.83 10.63 -11.60
C MET A 213 -12.32 10.51 -11.40
N ALA A 214 -11.72 9.34 -11.57
CA ALA A 214 -10.28 9.15 -11.37
C ALA A 214 -9.41 10.10 -12.21
N PRO A 215 -9.68 10.37 -13.50
CA PRO A 215 -8.92 11.35 -14.26
C PRO A 215 -9.05 12.79 -13.70
N LYS A 216 -10.23 13.19 -13.20
CA LYS A 216 -10.44 14.49 -12.57
C LYS A 216 -9.69 14.61 -11.24
N VAL A 217 -9.65 13.53 -10.45
CA VAL A 217 -8.85 13.48 -9.22
C VAL A 217 -7.36 13.62 -9.54
N ALA A 218 -6.87 12.90 -10.55
CA ALA A 218 -5.48 13.02 -11.00
C ALA A 218 -5.15 14.44 -11.48
N ALA A 219 -6.02 15.04 -12.30
CA ALA A 219 -5.83 16.41 -12.83
C ALA A 219 -5.82 17.49 -11.74
N ALA A 220 -6.39 17.23 -10.57
CA ALA A 220 -6.38 18.17 -9.44
C ALA A 220 -5.03 18.21 -8.69
N MET A 221 -4.15 17.21 -8.89
CA MET A 221 -2.83 17.10 -8.23
C MET A 221 -1.77 17.94 -8.96
N THR A 222 -2.04 19.21 -9.19
CA THR A 222 -1.23 20.08 -10.06
C THR A 222 0.17 20.38 -9.51
N GLY A 223 0.41 20.19 -8.21
CA GLY A 223 1.74 20.31 -7.59
C GLY A 223 2.65 19.11 -7.83
N SER A 224 2.08 17.96 -8.18
CA SER A 224 2.86 16.74 -8.46
C SER A 224 3.33 16.71 -9.92
N LYS A 225 4.61 16.35 -10.11
CA LYS A 225 5.19 16.19 -11.47
C LYS A 225 4.95 14.79 -12.05
N ASP A 226 4.50 13.84 -11.24
CA ASP A 226 4.23 12.46 -11.65
C ASP A 226 2.89 12.01 -11.07
N VAL A 227 1.86 12.04 -11.92
CA VAL A 227 0.51 11.60 -11.55
C VAL A 227 0.05 10.52 -12.53
N LYS A 228 -0.26 9.35 -11.98
CA LYS A 228 -0.73 8.20 -12.75
C LYS A 228 -2.12 7.77 -12.29
N THR A 229 -2.97 7.38 -13.25
CA THR A 229 -4.21 6.64 -12.99
C THR A 229 -4.02 5.16 -13.35
N GLU A 230 -4.57 4.28 -12.52
CA GLU A 230 -4.61 2.85 -12.75
C GLU A 230 -6.05 2.36 -12.60
N THR A 231 -6.54 1.60 -13.56
CA THR A 231 -7.88 1.01 -13.50
C THR A 231 -7.76 -0.50 -13.36
N VAL A 232 -8.41 -1.04 -12.34
CA VAL A 232 -8.61 -2.49 -12.17
C VAL A 232 -10.06 -2.85 -12.48
N SER A 233 -10.36 -4.12 -12.52
CA SER A 233 -11.74 -4.61 -12.69
C SER A 233 -11.93 -5.93 -11.96
N GLY A 234 -13.18 -6.24 -11.62
CA GLY A 234 -13.56 -7.46 -10.92
C GLY A 234 -13.85 -7.23 -9.44
N GLY A 235 -13.87 -8.32 -8.72
CA GLY A 235 -14.31 -8.38 -7.34
C GLY A 235 -15.73 -8.89 -7.18
N THR A 236 -16.12 -9.12 -5.94
CA THR A 236 -17.45 -9.63 -5.58
C THR A 236 -18.04 -8.81 -4.43
N THR A 237 -19.31 -9.01 -4.12
CA THR A 237 -20.02 -8.23 -3.12
C THR A 237 -20.56 -9.13 -1.99
N ARG A 238 -20.20 -8.78 -0.76
CA ARG A 238 -20.79 -9.28 0.50
C ARG A 238 -21.31 -8.16 1.39
N SER A 239 -21.01 -6.92 1.04
CA SER A 239 -21.54 -5.74 1.73
C SER A 239 -22.97 -5.44 1.33
N TRP A 240 -23.76 -4.87 2.25
CA TRP A 240 -25.13 -4.44 2.01
C TRP A 240 -25.22 -3.16 1.15
N THR A 241 -24.11 -2.40 1.04
CA THR A 241 -24.08 -1.15 0.26
C THR A 241 -22.94 -1.19 -0.75
N ASN A 242 -23.10 -0.46 -1.85
CA ASN A 242 -22.08 -0.36 -2.90
C ASN A 242 -20.75 0.23 -2.40
N CYS A 243 -20.80 1.12 -1.40
CA CYS A 243 -19.61 1.72 -0.78
C CYS A 243 -19.04 0.89 0.38
N GLY A 244 -19.51 -0.35 0.54
CA GLY A 244 -19.06 -1.23 1.63
C GLY A 244 -17.68 -1.81 1.37
N SER A 245 -16.96 -2.13 2.44
CA SER A 245 -15.58 -2.65 2.35
C SER A 245 -15.49 -4.01 1.67
N LEU A 246 -16.55 -4.84 1.73
CA LEU A 246 -16.61 -6.15 1.09
C LEU A 246 -17.44 -6.09 -0.22
N SER A 247 -17.06 -5.17 -1.09
CA SER A 247 -17.61 -4.99 -2.44
C SER A 247 -16.48 -4.60 -3.40
N PRO A 248 -16.74 -4.41 -4.71
CA PRO A 248 -15.77 -3.89 -5.65
C PRO A 248 -15.15 -2.54 -5.22
N HIS A 249 -15.89 -1.70 -4.47
CA HIS A 249 -15.37 -0.49 -3.83
C HIS A 249 -14.20 -0.75 -2.86
N GLY A 250 -14.21 -1.87 -2.16
CA GLY A 250 -13.12 -2.30 -1.30
C GLY A 250 -12.19 -3.31 -1.98
N TYR A 251 -12.30 -3.54 -3.29
CA TYR A 251 -11.54 -4.55 -4.04
C TYR A 251 -11.72 -5.98 -3.50
N TYR A 252 -12.89 -6.28 -2.96
CA TYR A 252 -13.12 -7.58 -2.33
C TYR A 252 -13.09 -8.71 -3.37
N GLY A 253 -12.18 -9.69 -3.14
CA GLY A 253 -11.92 -10.81 -4.04
C GLY A 253 -10.80 -10.58 -5.06
N ILE A 254 -10.26 -9.34 -5.18
CA ILE A 254 -9.14 -9.00 -6.07
C ILE A 254 -7.98 -8.29 -5.34
N GLU A 255 -7.94 -8.38 -4.00
CA GLU A 255 -6.97 -7.68 -3.17
C GLU A 255 -5.52 -7.93 -3.60
N GLY A 256 -5.19 -9.18 -3.89
CA GLY A 256 -3.84 -9.59 -4.32
C GLY A 256 -3.40 -8.92 -5.61
N GLN A 257 -4.32 -8.79 -6.58
CA GLN A 257 -4.09 -8.10 -7.85
C GLN A 257 -3.85 -6.60 -7.63
N VAL A 258 -4.71 -5.94 -6.84
CA VAL A 258 -4.58 -4.50 -6.55
C VAL A 258 -3.28 -4.20 -5.82
N VAL A 259 -2.97 -4.98 -4.77
CA VAL A 259 -1.72 -4.84 -4.03
C VAL A 259 -0.50 -5.05 -4.93
N ALA A 260 -0.53 -6.02 -5.86
CA ALA A 260 0.57 -6.25 -6.80
C ALA A 260 0.78 -5.05 -7.75
N ARG A 261 -0.29 -4.46 -8.29
CA ARG A 261 -0.19 -3.28 -9.17
C ARG A 261 0.36 -2.06 -8.43
N ILE A 262 -0.17 -1.78 -7.25
CA ILE A 262 0.29 -0.66 -6.42
C ILE A 262 1.74 -0.87 -6.00
N SER A 263 2.12 -2.07 -5.53
CA SER A 263 3.50 -2.34 -5.12
C SER A 263 4.48 -2.22 -6.28
N GLY A 264 4.11 -2.64 -7.49
CA GLY A 264 4.92 -2.45 -8.69
C GLY A 264 5.11 -0.97 -9.06
N TRP A 265 4.12 -0.10 -8.79
CA TRP A 265 4.29 1.34 -8.92
C TRP A 265 5.21 1.89 -7.83
N MET A 266 4.99 1.51 -6.57
CA MET A 266 5.82 1.95 -5.44
C MET A 266 7.30 1.58 -5.62
N ASP A 267 7.58 0.35 -6.11
CA ASP A 267 8.95 -0.13 -6.32
C ASP A 267 9.74 0.68 -7.36
N ARG A 268 9.06 1.38 -8.26
CA ARG A 268 9.69 2.32 -9.22
C ARG A 268 9.95 3.70 -8.65
N HIS A 269 9.50 3.98 -7.43
CA HIS A 269 9.66 5.24 -6.72
C HIS A 269 10.53 5.09 -5.46
N LEU A 270 11.26 3.97 -5.37
CA LEU A 270 12.30 3.73 -4.38
C LEU A 270 13.68 3.90 -5.03
#